data_44f05862752a1c8184e0dcb51e9a5b00
#
_entry.id   44f05862752a1c8184e0dcb51e9a5b00
#
_cell.length_a   1.000
_cell.length_b   1.000
_cell.length_c   1.000
_cell.angle_alpha   90.00
_cell.angle_beta   90.00
_cell.angle_gamma   90.00
#
_symmetry.space_group_name_H-M   'P 1'
#
loop_
_entity.id
_entity.type
_entity.pdbx_description
1 polymer ?
#
loop_
_entity_poly.entity_id
_entity_poly.type
_entity_poly.pdbx_seq_one_letter_code
_entity_poly.pdbx_strand_id
1 'polypeptide(L)'
;MFFEIKDLELHPVEFAEKFDPGVIDLGTDYRQIVPIESSGRADLVEEHHGKHKIIKDIRIKGQLTTSLESNCARCLEPIIQDVKSDFDLLYRPQGSDAGRDEMSVTDAEAEISYYEGEGILLDDVVREQVLLAVPLKVTCREDCKGLCPHCGKNLNQEKCDCAVGFEEPRWAALKEIRDKLAQGN
;
A
#
# COMPACT_ATOMS: atom_id res chain seq x y z
N MET A 1 -7.73 15.48 -11.04
CA MET A 1 -6.81 16.63 -11.33
C MET A 1 -5.55 16.10 -11.98
N PHE A 2 -4.99 16.80 -13.00
CA PHE A 2 -3.76 16.38 -13.69
C PHE A 2 -2.68 17.46 -13.50
N PHE A 3 -1.48 17.05 -13.09
CA PHE A 3 -0.32 17.94 -12.93
C PHE A 3 0.52 17.89 -14.20
N GLU A 4 0.35 18.89 -15.07
CA GLU A 4 1.17 19.02 -16.27
C GLU A 4 2.54 19.63 -15.95
N ILE A 5 3.60 19.11 -16.57
CA ILE A 5 4.97 19.67 -16.42
C ILE A 5 5.00 21.15 -16.79
N LYS A 6 4.29 21.53 -17.88
CA LYS A 6 4.25 22.92 -18.34
C LYS A 6 3.69 23.90 -17.33
N ASP A 7 2.67 23.46 -16.55
CA ASP A 7 2.08 24.28 -15.51
C ASP A 7 3.03 24.40 -14.32
N LEU A 8 3.68 23.28 -13.96
CA LEU A 8 4.65 23.24 -12.87
C LEU A 8 5.94 24.00 -13.17
N GLU A 9 6.29 24.20 -14.44
CA GLU A 9 7.39 25.10 -14.86
C GLU A 9 7.12 26.56 -14.54
N LEU A 10 5.85 26.96 -14.50
CA LEU A 10 5.45 28.34 -14.25
C LEU A 10 5.34 28.63 -12.76
N HIS A 11 4.74 27.73 -12.02
CA HIS A 11 4.51 27.86 -10.58
C HIS A 11 4.12 26.52 -9.94
N PRO A 12 4.41 26.35 -8.67
CA PRO A 12 3.89 25.23 -7.92
C PRO A 12 2.36 25.21 -7.89
N VAL A 13 1.77 24.03 -7.92
CA VAL A 13 0.31 23.84 -7.91
C VAL A 13 -0.12 23.30 -6.56
N GLU A 14 -0.94 24.06 -5.85
CA GLU A 14 -1.61 23.58 -4.63
C GLU A 14 -2.89 22.86 -5.00
N PHE A 15 -3.23 21.82 -4.23
CA PHE A 15 -4.45 21.06 -4.43
C PHE A 15 -5.17 20.79 -3.11
N ALA A 16 -6.49 20.72 -3.17
CA ALA A 16 -7.37 20.28 -2.10
C ALA A 16 -8.59 19.62 -2.75
N GLU A 17 -8.53 18.30 -2.88
CA GLU A 17 -9.51 17.51 -3.63
C GLU A 17 -10.25 16.55 -2.72
N LYS A 18 -11.47 16.26 -3.13
CA LYS A 18 -12.35 15.33 -2.45
C LYS A 18 -12.89 14.30 -3.43
N PHE A 19 -12.62 13.03 -3.16
CA PHE A 19 -13.05 11.92 -4.00
C PHE A 19 -14.17 11.16 -3.30
N ASP A 20 -15.35 11.23 -3.84
CA ASP A 20 -16.50 10.49 -3.32
C ASP A 20 -16.32 8.97 -3.48
N PRO A 21 -17.01 8.14 -2.65
CA PRO A 21 -16.95 6.69 -2.78
C PRO A 21 -17.23 6.19 -4.21
N GLY A 22 -16.32 5.38 -4.73
CA GLY A 22 -16.39 4.80 -6.07
C GLY A 22 -15.74 5.63 -7.18
N VAL A 23 -15.23 6.82 -6.90
CA VAL A 23 -14.44 7.61 -7.86
C VAL A 23 -13.06 6.99 -8.05
N ILE A 24 -12.41 6.61 -6.94
CA ILE A 24 -11.12 5.92 -6.97
C ILE A 24 -11.34 4.42 -6.78
N ASP A 25 -10.82 3.61 -7.70
CA ASP A 25 -10.87 2.15 -7.61
C ASP A 25 -9.81 1.64 -6.62
N LEU A 26 -10.26 1.22 -5.44
CA LEU A 26 -9.42 0.62 -4.40
C LEU A 26 -9.37 -0.92 -4.47
N GLY A 27 -9.91 -1.52 -5.54
CA GLY A 27 -10.05 -2.96 -5.67
C GLY A 27 -11.24 -3.53 -4.91
N THR A 28 -11.28 -4.86 -4.76
CA THR A 28 -12.42 -5.58 -4.16
C THR A 28 -12.31 -5.77 -2.65
N ASP A 29 -11.12 -5.56 -2.08
CA ASP A 29 -10.83 -5.85 -0.67
C ASP A 29 -11.20 -4.69 0.26
N TYR A 30 -11.39 -3.50 -0.31
CA TYR A 30 -11.69 -2.28 0.43
C TYR A 30 -12.92 -1.58 -0.12
N ARG A 31 -13.83 -1.19 0.76
CA ARG A 31 -14.97 -0.36 0.44
C ARG A 31 -14.83 1.00 1.10
N GLN A 32 -14.75 2.05 0.32
CA GLN A 32 -14.71 3.43 0.80
C GLN A 32 -16.03 3.79 1.50
N ILE A 33 -15.95 4.30 2.73
CA ILE A 33 -17.12 4.66 3.56
C ILE A 33 -17.36 6.16 3.53
N VAL A 34 -16.30 6.94 3.61
CA VAL A 34 -16.35 8.40 3.51
C VAL A 34 -15.50 8.86 2.35
N PRO A 35 -15.70 10.08 1.83
CA PRO A 35 -14.82 10.60 0.79
C PRO A 35 -13.35 10.61 1.20
N ILE A 36 -12.46 10.39 0.23
CA ILE A 36 -11.03 10.63 0.42
C ILE A 36 -10.82 12.13 0.30
N GLU A 37 -10.33 12.76 1.36
CA GLU A 37 -9.90 14.15 1.35
C GLU A 37 -8.38 14.18 1.23
N SER A 38 -7.87 14.82 0.19
CA SER A 38 -6.43 14.96 -0.05
C SER A 38 -6.08 16.40 -0.34
N SER A 39 -5.01 16.87 0.29
CA SER A 39 -4.51 18.24 0.09
C SER A 39 -3.00 18.26 0.11
N GLY A 40 -2.43 19.19 -0.63
CA GLY A 40 -0.98 19.28 -0.74
C GLY A 40 -0.53 20.22 -1.84
N ARG A 41 0.68 19.96 -2.32
CA ARG A 41 1.34 20.76 -3.35
C ARG A 41 2.20 19.90 -4.25
N ALA A 42 2.17 20.22 -5.54
CA ALA A 42 3.06 19.68 -6.56
C ALA A 42 4.06 20.74 -7.01
N ASP A 43 5.34 20.37 -7.05
CA ASP A 43 6.47 21.22 -7.46
C ASP A 43 7.28 20.52 -8.55
N LEU A 44 7.90 21.30 -9.44
CA LEU A 44 8.92 20.81 -10.35
C LEU A 44 10.30 20.92 -9.68
N VAL A 45 11.07 19.84 -9.75
CA VAL A 45 12.44 19.77 -9.25
C VAL A 45 13.37 19.48 -10.42
N GLU A 46 14.29 20.37 -10.70
CA GLU A 46 15.28 20.19 -11.78
C GLU A 46 16.56 19.59 -11.21
N GLU A 47 16.95 18.44 -11.72
CA GLU A 47 18.20 17.78 -11.39
C GLU A 47 19.18 17.87 -12.58
N HIS A 48 20.36 18.41 -12.35
CA HIS A 48 21.36 18.62 -13.38
C HIS A 48 22.32 17.42 -13.45
N HIS A 49 22.21 16.64 -14.51
CA HIS A 49 23.12 15.53 -14.81
C HIS A 49 24.17 15.92 -15.84
N GLY A 50 25.33 16.36 -15.35
CA GLY A 50 26.43 16.84 -16.21
C GLY A 50 26.12 18.18 -16.87
N LYS A 51 26.78 18.44 -18.02
CA LYS A 51 26.72 19.78 -18.66
C LYS A 51 25.49 20.03 -19.53
N HIS A 52 24.73 18.98 -19.90
CA HIS A 52 23.70 19.11 -20.95
C HIS A 52 22.40 18.34 -20.67
N LYS A 53 22.26 17.63 -19.55
CA LYS A 53 21.06 16.89 -19.22
C LYS A 53 20.41 17.46 -17.98
N ILE A 54 19.21 17.99 -18.13
CA ILE A 54 18.33 18.42 -17.03
C ILE A 54 17.21 17.39 -16.96
N ILE A 55 17.01 16.78 -15.81
CA ILE A 55 15.89 15.91 -15.53
C ILE A 55 14.88 16.75 -14.75
N LYS A 56 13.62 16.69 -15.17
CA LYS A 56 12.51 17.41 -14.54
C LYS A 56 11.69 16.43 -13.73
N ASP A 57 11.98 16.36 -12.46
CA ASP A 57 11.26 15.51 -11.52
C ASP A 57 10.04 16.28 -10.98
N ILE A 58 8.93 15.58 -10.77
CA ILE A 58 7.73 16.14 -10.12
C ILE A 58 7.73 15.67 -8.67
N ARG A 59 7.73 16.61 -7.73
CA ARG A 59 7.59 16.32 -6.30
C ARG A 59 6.19 16.63 -5.83
N ILE A 60 5.53 15.66 -5.21
CA ILE A 60 4.17 15.82 -4.68
C ILE A 60 4.21 15.58 -3.19
N LYS A 61 3.94 16.64 -2.41
CA LYS A 61 3.81 16.57 -0.95
C LYS A 61 2.37 16.78 -0.58
N GLY A 62 1.86 15.94 0.31
CA GLY A 62 0.49 16.10 0.74
C GLY A 62 0.14 15.20 1.89
N GLN A 63 -1.14 15.24 2.21
CA GLN A 63 -1.79 14.39 3.19
C GLN A 63 -3.11 13.89 2.64
N LEU A 64 -3.55 12.76 3.14
CA LEU A 64 -4.89 12.24 2.85
C LEU A 64 -5.53 11.66 4.10
N THR A 65 -6.86 11.68 4.10
CA THR A 65 -7.68 11.05 5.13
C THR A 65 -8.89 10.39 4.51
N THR A 66 -9.27 9.22 5.01
CA THR A 66 -10.51 8.52 4.63
C THR A 66 -10.86 7.47 5.68
N SER A 67 -12.00 6.78 5.51
CA SER A 67 -12.33 5.57 6.27
C SER A 67 -12.74 4.48 5.28
N LEU A 68 -12.14 3.30 5.46
CA LEU A 68 -12.36 2.14 4.62
C LEU A 68 -12.96 1.00 5.43
N GLU A 69 -13.89 0.27 4.83
CA GLU A 69 -14.34 -1.02 5.32
C GLU A 69 -13.54 -2.12 4.64
N SER A 70 -13.06 -3.07 5.42
CA SER A 70 -12.41 -4.29 4.97
C SER A 70 -12.83 -5.46 5.86
N ASN A 71 -12.36 -6.66 5.55
CA ASN A 71 -12.66 -7.83 6.36
C ASN A 71 -11.52 -8.14 7.33
N CYS A 72 -11.88 -8.54 8.55
CA CYS A 72 -10.92 -9.07 9.51
C CYS A 72 -10.14 -10.25 8.91
N ALA A 73 -8.81 -10.19 8.94
CA ALA A 73 -7.94 -11.23 8.38
C ALA A 73 -8.09 -12.62 9.05
N ARG A 74 -8.77 -12.69 10.21
CA ARG A 74 -8.98 -13.95 10.94
C ARG A 74 -10.41 -14.48 10.89
N CYS A 75 -11.41 -13.63 11.09
CA CYS A 75 -12.81 -14.05 11.22
C CYS A 75 -13.71 -13.56 10.09
N LEU A 76 -13.19 -12.78 9.15
CA LEU A 76 -13.87 -12.22 7.99
C LEU A 76 -15.03 -11.26 8.32
N GLU A 77 -15.23 -10.90 9.59
CA GLU A 77 -16.20 -9.87 9.96
C GLU A 77 -15.77 -8.50 9.43
N PRO A 78 -16.70 -7.67 8.97
CA PRO A 78 -16.38 -6.34 8.47
C PRO A 78 -15.84 -5.45 9.58
N ILE A 79 -14.83 -4.66 9.24
CA ILE A 79 -14.21 -3.68 10.13
C ILE A 79 -13.99 -2.37 9.40
N ILE A 80 -14.19 -1.27 10.09
CA ILE A 80 -13.92 0.07 9.58
C ILE A 80 -12.56 0.53 10.12
N GLN A 81 -11.77 1.10 9.24
CA GLN A 81 -10.44 1.62 9.53
C GLN A 81 -10.35 3.06 9.06
N ASP A 82 -9.89 3.93 9.95
CA ASP A 82 -9.50 5.28 9.58
C ASP A 82 -8.09 5.26 9.01
N VAL A 83 -7.95 5.81 7.81
CA VAL A 83 -6.69 5.90 7.07
C VAL A 83 -6.25 7.35 7.05
N LYS A 84 -5.01 7.58 7.50
CA LYS A 84 -4.31 8.85 7.39
C LYS A 84 -2.92 8.59 6.85
N SER A 85 -2.51 9.38 5.87
CA SER A 85 -1.17 9.30 5.31
C SER A 85 -0.66 10.70 4.98
N ASP A 86 0.56 10.96 5.40
CA ASP A 86 1.35 12.09 4.92
C ASP A 86 2.34 11.51 3.91
N PHE A 87 2.50 12.15 2.76
CA PHE A 87 3.38 11.67 1.70
C PHE A 87 4.24 12.77 1.12
N ASP A 88 5.45 12.39 0.69
CA ASP A 88 6.42 13.21 -0.01
C ASP A 88 7.05 12.35 -1.10
N LEU A 89 6.53 12.46 -2.31
CA LEU A 89 6.82 11.58 -3.43
C LEU A 89 7.63 12.32 -4.48
N LEU A 90 8.61 11.63 -5.06
CA LEU A 90 9.39 12.14 -6.18
C LEU A 90 9.17 11.24 -7.40
N TYR A 91 8.70 11.84 -8.47
CA TYR A 91 8.44 11.16 -9.74
C TYR A 91 9.42 11.65 -10.80
N ARG A 92 10.11 10.72 -11.44
CA ARG A 92 11.10 10.95 -12.49
C ARG A 92 10.54 10.54 -13.86
N PRO A 93 10.86 11.25 -14.95
CA PRO A 93 10.46 10.81 -16.29
C PRO A 93 11.03 9.43 -16.61
N GLN A 94 10.21 8.51 -17.11
CA GLN A 94 10.65 7.18 -17.50
C GLN A 94 11.75 7.24 -18.56
N GLY A 95 12.77 6.37 -18.43
CA GLY A 95 13.92 6.34 -19.33
C GLY A 95 14.99 7.40 -19.05
N SER A 96 14.83 8.25 -18.05
CA SER A 96 15.85 9.24 -17.66
C SER A 96 17.17 8.59 -17.27
N ASP A 97 17.14 7.39 -16.72
CA ASP A 97 18.30 6.62 -16.25
C ASP A 97 18.82 5.61 -17.29
N ALA A 98 18.27 5.63 -18.52
CA ALA A 98 18.72 4.78 -19.62
C ALA A 98 20.19 5.06 -19.94
N GLY A 99 21.04 4.02 -19.87
CA GLY A 99 22.48 4.10 -20.17
C GLY A 99 23.37 4.19 -18.92
N ARG A 100 22.81 4.08 -17.72
CA ARG A 100 23.60 3.79 -16.51
C ARG A 100 23.79 2.27 -16.42
N ASP A 101 25.04 1.81 -16.56
CA ASP A 101 25.42 0.46 -16.16
C ASP A 101 25.14 0.28 -14.67
N GLU A 102 25.00 -0.98 -14.22
CA GLU A 102 24.64 -1.38 -12.85
C GLU A 102 25.06 -0.37 -11.77
N MET A 103 24.09 0.37 -11.23
CA MET A 103 24.34 1.33 -10.15
C MET A 103 23.90 0.75 -8.83
N SER A 104 24.72 0.97 -7.82
CA SER A 104 24.30 0.86 -6.44
C SER A 104 23.18 1.90 -6.20
N VAL A 105 21.95 1.43 -6.03
CA VAL A 105 20.81 2.29 -5.70
C VAL A 105 20.98 2.79 -4.28
N THR A 106 21.01 4.09 -4.08
CA THR A 106 21.00 4.70 -2.75
C THR A 106 19.58 4.65 -2.17
N ASP A 107 19.44 4.72 -0.85
CA ASP A 107 18.13 4.73 -0.19
C ASP A 107 17.22 5.84 -0.75
N ALA A 108 17.78 7.00 -1.10
CA ALA A 108 17.05 8.11 -1.69
C ALA A 108 16.57 7.81 -3.14
N GLU A 109 17.32 7.04 -3.90
CA GLU A 109 16.93 6.61 -5.26
C GLU A 109 15.91 5.46 -5.25
N ALA A 110 15.86 4.69 -4.17
CA ALA A 110 14.85 3.64 -3.98
C ALA A 110 13.43 4.21 -3.76
N GLU A 111 13.30 5.47 -3.40
CA GLU A 111 12.03 6.17 -3.17
C GLU A 111 11.53 6.92 -4.41
N ILE A 112 12.23 6.84 -5.56
CA ILE A 112 11.82 7.51 -6.79
C ILE A 112 10.83 6.62 -7.56
N SER A 113 9.64 7.16 -7.81
CA SER A 113 8.68 6.60 -8.75
C SER A 113 8.90 7.16 -10.16
N TYR A 114 8.35 6.51 -11.18
CA TYR A 114 8.50 6.97 -12.56
C TYR A 114 7.15 7.36 -13.15
N TYR A 115 7.15 8.39 -13.99
CA TYR A 115 5.99 8.81 -14.74
C TYR A 115 6.24 8.78 -16.24
N GLU A 116 5.18 8.61 -17.01
CA GLU A 116 5.18 8.65 -18.48
C GLU A 116 4.36 9.85 -18.98
N GLY A 117 4.75 10.37 -20.15
CA GLY A 117 4.01 11.44 -20.81
C GLY A 117 4.28 12.83 -20.25
N GLU A 118 3.23 13.65 -20.17
CA GLU A 118 3.35 15.10 -19.89
C GLU A 118 3.09 15.47 -18.44
N GLY A 119 2.84 14.49 -17.55
CA GLY A 119 2.53 14.77 -16.14
C GLY A 119 1.97 13.57 -15.38
N ILE A 120 1.32 13.85 -14.25
CA ILE A 120 0.82 12.85 -13.30
C ILE A 120 -0.64 13.12 -12.95
N LEU A 121 -1.45 12.06 -12.90
CA LEU A 121 -2.84 12.12 -12.45
C LEU A 121 -2.89 12.01 -10.92
N LEU A 122 -3.47 12.99 -10.24
CA LEU A 122 -3.61 12.98 -8.77
C LEU A 122 -4.39 11.77 -8.27
N ASP A 123 -5.37 11.31 -9.03
CA ASP A 123 -6.21 10.15 -8.69
C ASP A 123 -5.37 8.88 -8.51
N ASP A 124 -4.35 8.69 -9.37
CA ASP A 124 -3.42 7.55 -9.28
C ASP A 124 -2.52 7.66 -8.05
N VAL A 125 -2.01 8.86 -7.77
CA VAL A 125 -1.21 9.13 -6.57
C VAL A 125 -2.01 8.85 -5.30
N VAL A 126 -3.24 9.37 -5.22
CA VAL A 126 -4.12 9.19 -4.06
C VAL A 126 -4.47 7.70 -3.88
N ARG A 127 -4.79 7.01 -4.99
CA ARG A 127 -5.06 5.58 -4.98
C ARG A 127 -3.90 4.78 -4.37
N GLU A 128 -2.70 5.03 -4.87
CA GLU A 128 -1.48 4.36 -4.39
C GLU A 128 -1.25 4.61 -2.91
N GLN A 129 -1.34 5.88 -2.48
CA GLN A 129 -1.09 6.26 -1.09
C GLN A 129 -2.13 5.72 -0.12
N VAL A 130 -3.41 5.63 -0.51
CA VAL A 130 -4.45 4.96 0.29
C VAL A 130 -4.10 3.48 0.46
N LEU A 131 -3.76 2.77 -0.62
CA LEU A 131 -3.45 1.35 -0.56
C LEU A 131 -2.18 1.04 0.25
N LEU A 132 -1.18 1.91 0.20
CA LEU A 132 0.04 1.78 1.01
C LEU A 132 -0.18 2.09 2.49
N ALA A 133 -1.12 2.99 2.81
CA ALA A 133 -1.41 3.37 4.18
C ALA A 133 -2.25 2.31 4.95
N VAL A 134 -2.93 1.42 4.23
CA VAL A 134 -3.71 0.34 4.87
C VAL A 134 -2.79 -0.79 5.33
N PRO A 135 -2.86 -1.21 6.61
CA PRO A 135 -2.08 -2.34 7.09
C PRO A 135 -2.43 -3.64 6.35
N LEU A 136 -1.42 -4.43 5.97
CA LEU A 136 -1.60 -5.71 5.26
C LEU A 136 -2.47 -6.72 6.01
N LYS A 137 -2.53 -6.64 7.34
CA LYS A 137 -3.34 -7.51 8.19
C LYS A 137 -4.06 -6.71 9.23
N VAL A 138 -5.36 -6.65 9.12
CA VAL A 138 -6.20 -6.00 10.11
C VAL A 138 -7.08 -7.03 10.80
N THR A 139 -7.17 -6.95 12.11
CA THR A 139 -8.00 -7.83 12.93
C THR A 139 -9.03 -7.01 13.69
N CYS A 140 -10.25 -7.55 13.84
CA CYS A 140 -11.32 -6.86 14.58
C CYS A 140 -10.97 -6.59 16.05
N ARG A 141 -10.07 -7.40 16.61
CA ARG A 141 -9.51 -7.28 17.97
C ARG A 141 -8.23 -8.13 18.08
N GLU A 142 -7.36 -7.81 19.00
CA GLU A 142 -6.08 -8.51 19.20
C GLU A 142 -6.25 -10.00 19.50
N ASP A 143 -7.23 -10.34 20.33
CA ASP A 143 -7.57 -11.70 20.75
C ASP A 143 -8.52 -12.43 19.81
N CYS A 144 -8.72 -11.94 18.56
CA CYS A 144 -9.60 -12.57 17.60
C CYS A 144 -9.20 -14.03 17.35
N LYS A 145 -10.16 -14.95 17.63
CA LYS A 145 -9.95 -16.41 17.51
C LYS A 145 -10.06 -16.91 16.06
N GLY A 146 -10.60 -16.08 15.16
CA GLY A 146 -10.76 -16.41 13.76
C GLY A 146 -11.88 -17.41 13.47
N LEU A 147 -11.80 -18.02 12.27
CA LEU A 147 -12.67 -19.10 11.84
C LEU A 147 -12.05 -20.44 12.20
N CYS A 148 -12.89 -21.41 12.48
CA CYS A 148 -12.45 -22.80 12.60
C CYS A 148 -11.93 -23.31 11.25
N PRO A 149 -10.70 -23.86 11.15
CA PRO A 149 -10.14 -24.33 9.90
C PRO A 149 -10.85 -25.56 9.31
N HIS A 150 -11.69 -26.25 10.09
CA HIS A 150 -12.41 -27.44 9.67
C HIS A 150 -13.84 -27.13 9.23
N CYS A 151 -14.59 -26.36 10.00
CA CYS A 151 -16.02 -26.14 9.76
C CYS A 151 -16.39 -24.70 9.40
N GLY A 152 -15.42 -23.76 9.41
CA GLY A 152 -15.66 -22.36 9.07
C GLY A 152 -16.42 -21.53 10.13
N LYS A 153 -16.80 -22.12 11.26
CA LYS A 153 -17.50 -21.38 12.34
C LYS A 153 -16.63 -20.26 12.90
N ASN A 154 -17.25 -19.13 13.18
CA ASN A 154 -16.58 -18.02 13.84
C ASN A 154 -16.38 -18.32 15.34
N LEU A 155 -15.14 -18.62 15.71
CA LEU A 155 -14.75 -18.99 17.07
C LEU A 155 -14.85 -17.85 18.10
N ASN A 156 -15.13 -16.63 17.64
CA ASN A 156 -15.45 -15.52 18.52
C ASN A 156 -16.90 -15.53 19.00
N GLN A 157 -17.80 -16.14 18.20
CA GLN A 157 -19.24 -16.17 18.44
C GLN A 157 -19.70 -17.49 19.02
N GLU A 158 -19.13 -18.61 18.56
CA GLU A 158 -19.54 -19.95 18.97
C GLU A 158 -18.34 -20.90 19.14
N LYS A 159 -18.57 -21.94 19.96
CA LYS A 159 -17.61 -23.03 20.08
C LYS A 159 -17.87 -24.06 18.98
N CYS A 160 -16.82 -24.73 18.52
CA CYS A 160 -16.97 -25.88 17.64
C CYS A 160 -16.38 -27.11 18.32
N ASP A 161 -16.96 -28.29 17.98
CA ASP A 161 -16.52 -29.60 18.49
C ASP A 161 -15.50 -30.27 17.57
N CYS A 162 -14.97 -29.55 16.58
CA CYS A 162 -13.91 -30.06 15.73
C CYS A 162 -12.64 -30.33 16.55
N ALA A 163 -12.01 -31.48 16.32
CA ALA A 163 -10.76 -31.82 16.99
C ALA A 163 -9.68 -30.77 16.69
N VAL A 164 -9.12 -30.19 17.75
CA VAL A 164 -8.00 -29.24 17.65
C VAL A 164 -6.74 -30.06 17.31
N GLY A 165 -6.34 -30.05 16.08
CA GLY A 165 -5.14 -30.74 15.62
C GLY A 165 -5.26 -31.25 14.19
N PHE A 166 -5.25 -30.33 13.22
CA PHE A 166 -4.99 -30.75 11.84
C PHE A 166 -3.49 -31.01 11.70
N GLU A 167 -3.13 -32.31 11.76
CA GLU A 167 -1.81 -32.73 11.32
C GLU A 167 -1.82 -32.83 9.80
N GLU A 168 -1.20 -31.88 9.13
CA GLU A 168 -1.09 -31.96 7.69
C GLU A 168 -0.19 -33.16 7.31
N PRO A 169 -0.67 -34.12 6.49
CA PRO A 169 0.08 -35.35 6.16
C PRO A 169 1.47 -35.09 5.58
N ARG A 170 1.65 -33.98 4.90
CA ARG A 170 2.95 -33.54 4.34
C ARG A 170 4.02 -33.28 5.40
N TRP A 171 3.62 -33.01 6.64
CA TRP A 171 4.53 -32.69 7.75
C TRP A 171 4.80 -33.90 8.66
N ALA A 172 4.20 -35.07 8.36
CA ALA A 172 4.39 -36.28 9.17
C ALA A 172 5.87 -36.65 9.33
N ALA A 173 6.66 -36.56 8.27
CA ALA A 173 8.10 -36.84 8.30
C ALA A 173 8.89 -35.90 9.25
N LEU A 174 8.48 -34.63 9.35
CA LEU A 174 9.11 -33.65 10.26
C LEU A 174 8.76 -33.95 11.73
N LYS A 175 7.57 -34.48 11.99
CA LYS A 175 7.18 -34.91 13.33
C LYS A 175 8.05 -36.06 13.82
N GLU A 176 8.31 -37.07 12.96
CA GLU A 176 9.22 -38.18 13.29
C GLU A 176 10.64 -37.70 13.61
N ILE A 177 11.16 -36.73 12.86
CA ILE A 177 12.48 -36.13 13.12
C ILE A 177 12.50 -35.39 14.44
N ARG A 178 11.48 -34.58 14.73
CA ARG A 178 11.33 -33.86 15.99
C ARG A 178 11.29 -34.83 17.18
N ASP A 179 10.49 -35.90 17.08
CA ASP A 179 10.33 -36.87 18.16
C ASP A 179 11.63 -37.66 18.41
N LYS A 180 12.41 -37.97 17.35
CA LYS A 180 13.75 -38.56 17.47
C LYS A 180 14.75 -37.62 18.13
N LEU A 181 14.72 -36.31 17.81
CA LEU A 181 15.59 -35.32 18.42
C LEU A 181 15.24 -35.11 19.90
N ALA A 182 13.99 -35.19 20.28
CA ALA A 182 13.53 -35.06 21.66
C ALA A 182 13.90 -36.27 22.53
N GLN A 183 14.12 -37.46 21.94
CA GLN A 183 14.51 -38.69 22.63
C GLN A 183 16.04 -38.90 22.69
N GLY A 184 16.80 -38.10 21.99
CA GLY A 184 18.24 -38.22 21.85
C GLY A 184 19.10 -37.33 22.79
N ASN A 185 18.48 -36.79 23.86
CA ASN A 185 19.18 -35.98 24.87
C ASN A 185 19.10 -36.62 26.23
#